data_512881eb2751d827a74390f8429c6e08
#
_entry.id   512881eb2751d827a74390f8429c6e08
#
_cell.length_a   1.000
_cell.length_b   1.000
_cell.length_c   1.000
_cell.angle_alpha   90.00
_cell.angle_beta   90.00
_cell.angle_gamma   90.00
#
_symmetry.space_group_name_H-M   'P 1'
#
loop_
_entity.id
_entity.type
_entity.pdbx_description
1 polymer ?
#
loop_
_entity_poly.entity_id
_entity_poly.type
_entity_poly.pdbx_seq_one_letter_code
_entity_poly.pdbx_strand_id
1 'polypeptide(L)'
;MYNESSTRGKRVLRRCLRVLSARQMLIFKYIVEEFIETAEPVGSKLLMTKYELPYSSATIRNEMSKLEELGFLVKTHTSSGRVPSKKGYYYYVNTLLQPNVDEQVKNQVATIFSDTHQSLNSLIKESCDITIQ
;
A
#
# COMPACT_ATOMS: atom_id res chain seq x y z
N MET A 1 -15.09 10.09 -24.09
CA MET A 1 -15.73 9.89 -22.77
C MET A 1 -14.86 9.11 -21.79
N TYR A 2 -14.06 8.20 -22.25
CA TYR A 2 -13.18 7.41 -21.37
C TYR A 2 -11.94 8.14 -20.83
N ASN A 3 -11.56 9.27 -21.42
CA ASN A 3 -10.32 9.99 -21.10
C ASN A 3 -10.43 10.94 -19.90
N GLU A 4 -11.59 11.38 -19.51
CA GLU A 4 -11.74 12.35 -18.42
C GLU A 4 -11.64 11.70 -17.03
N SER A 5 -12.18 10.51 -16.84
CA SER A 5 -12.08 9.78 -15.58
C SER A 5 -10.65 9.31 -15.28
N SER A 6 -9.93 8.91 -16.33
CA SER A 6 -8.51 8.51 -16.23
C SER A 6 -7.60 9.70 -15.89
N THR A 7 -7.92 10.88 -16.40
CA THR A 7 -7.14 12.10 -16.14
C THR A 7 -7.39 12.65 -14.73
N ARG A 8 -8.61 12.52 -14.23
CA ARG A 8 -8.93 12.88 -12.83
C ARG A 8 -8.23 11.97 -11.83
N GLY A 9 -8.24 10.67 -12.07
CA GLY A 9 -7.53 9.71 -11.24
C GLY A 9 -6.02 9.99 -11.20
N LYS A 10 -5.43 10.29 -12.34
CA LYS A 10 -4.01 10.66 -12.44
C LYS A 10 -3.68 11.98 -11.74
N ARG A 11 -4.59 12.96 -11.77
CA ARG A 11 -4.41 14.24 -11.05
C ARG A 11 -4.54 14.08 -9.54
N VAL A 12 -5.48 13.28 -9.08
CA VAL A 12 -5.64 12.98 -7.65
C VAL A 12 -4.44 12.19 -7.15
N LEU A 13 -3.97 11.20 -7.90
CA LEU A 13 -2.74 10.46 -7.61
C LEU A 13 -1.51 11.37 -7.57
N ARG A 14 -1.35 12.29 -8.52
CA ARG A 14 -0.25 13.26 -8.52
C ARG A 14 -0.31 14.24 -7.35
N ARG A 15 -1.49 14.59 -6.85
CA ARG A 15 -1.65 15.39 -5.63
C ARG A 15 -1.27 14.59 -4.39
N CYS A 16 -1.66 13.33 -4.32
CA CYS A 16 -1.23 12.43 -3.24
C CYS A 16 0.28 12.16 -3.27
N LEU A 17 0.89 12.14 -4.46
CA LEU A 17 2.33 11.97 -4.64
C LEU A 17 3.17 13.09 -4.02
N ARG A 18 2.60 14.27 -3.85
CA ARG A 18 3.30 15.43 -3.26
C ARG A 18 3.10 15.55 -1.74
N VAL A 19 2.28 14.70 -1.15
CA VAL A 19 1.91 14.77 0.27
C VAL A 19 2.98 14.15 1.17
N LEU A 20 3.74 13.19 0.66
CA LEU A 20 4.77 12.52 1.44
C LEU A 20 6.17 13.06 1.10
N SER A 21 6.95 13.35 2.14
CA SER A 21 8.37 13.64 1.98
C SER A 21 9.14 12.39 1.54
N ALA A 22 10.36 12.57 1.00
CA ALA A 22 11.22 11.45 0.62
C ALA A 22 11.47 10.50 1.80
N ARG A 23 11.66 11.05 2.99
CA ARG A 23 11.82 10.28 4.22
C ARG A 23 10.57 9.48 4.58
N GLN A 24 9.39 10.09 4.48
CA GLN A 24 8.13 9.41 4.73
C GLN A 24 7.87 8.29 3.72
N MET A 25 8.16 8.54 2.46
CA MET A 25 8.04 7.52 1.41
C MET A 25 8.95 6.32 1.66
N LEU A 26 10.18 6.56 2.07
CA LEU A 26 11.13 5.51 2.37
C LEU A 26 10.68 4.66 3.56
N ILE A 27 10.30 5.29 4.64
CA ILE A 27 9.80 4.62 5.85
C ILE A 27 8.54 3.83 5.53
N PHE A 28 7.61 4.43 4.81
CA PHE A 28 6.36 3.79 4.42
C PHE A 28 6.61 2.57 3.53
N LYS A 29 7.50 2.69 2.56
CA LYS A 29 7.90 1.58 1.68
C LYS A 29 8.35 0.37 2.50
N TYR A 30 9.26 0.57 3.43
CA TYR A 30 9.78 -0.53 4.26
C TYR A 30 8.72 -1.12 5.20
N ILE A 31 7.79 -0.32 5.69
CA ILE A 31 6.67 -0.81 6.49
C ILE A 31 5.79 -1.75 5.66
N VAL A 32 5.47 -1.38 4.44
CA VAL A 32 4.63 -2.21 3.56
C VAL A 32 5.36 -3.50 3.17
N GLU A 33 6.63 -3.40 2.79
CA GLU A 33 7.45 -4.57 2.43
C GLU A 33 7.57 -5.55 3.60
N GLU A 34 7.85 -5.05 4.80
CA GLU A 34 7.93 -5.87 6.01
C GLU A 34 6.61 -6.54 6.34
N PHE A 35 5.51 -5.80 6.23
CA PHE A 35 4.18 -6.35 6.48
C PHE A 35 3.79 -7.42 5.45
N ILE A 36 4.15 -7.22 4.19
CA ILE A 36 3.91 -8.24 3.15
C ILE A 36 4.67 -9.53 3.45
N GLU A 37 5.89 -9.39 3.96
CA GLU A 37 6.76 -10.53 4.26
C GLU A 37 6.34 -11.29 5.52
N THR A 38 5.98 -10.57 6.59
CA THR A 38 5.74 -11.16 7.91
C THR A 38 4.28 -11.25 8.31
N ALA A 39 3.40 -10.46 7.69
CA ALA A 39 2.00 -10.27 8.09
C ALA A 39 1.83 -9.79 9.54
N GLU A 40 2.88 -9.21 10.12
CA GLU A 40 2.86 -8.70 11.49
C GLU A 40 2.97 -7.18 11.51
N PRO A 41 2.43 -6.51 12.55
CA PRO A 41 2.59 -5.07 12.72
C PRO A 41 4.04 -4.67 12.83
N VAL A 42 4.41 -3.56 12.19
CA VAL A 42 5.79 -3.09 12.08
C VAL A 42 6.06 -1.98 13.08
N GLY A 43 7.10 -2.15 13.90
CA GLY A 43 7.56 -1.16 14.87
C GLY A 43 8.77 -0.37 14.39
N SER A 44 9.00 0.79 15.00
CA SER A 44 10.11 1.67 14.64
C SER A 44 11.49 1.05 14.90
N LYS A 45 11.64 0.27 15.95
CA LYS A 45 12.90 -0.41 16.28
C LYS A 45 13.29 -1.44 15.22
N LEU A 46 12.30 -2.20 14.75
CA LEU A 46 12.51 -3.21 13.70
C LEU A 46 13.02 -2.55 12.42
N LEU A 47 12.40 -1.45 12.01
CA LEU A 47 12.82 -0.70 10.84
C LEU A 47 14.24 -0.16 10.96
N MET A 48 14.57 0.37 12.12
CA MET A 48 15.90 0.90 12.39
C MET A 48 16.98 -0.18 12.31
N THR A 49 16.72 -1.36 12.88
CA THR A 49 17.70 -2.45 12.95
C THR A 49 17.81 -3.25 11.66
N LYS A 50 16.69 -3.62 11.07
CA LYS A 50 16.67 -4.47 9.87
C LYS A 50 17.11 -3.74 8.62
N TYR A 51 16.68 -2.50 8.44
CA TYR A 51 16.92 -1.72 7.22
C TYR A 51 18.03 -0.67 7.37
N GLU A 52 18.68 -0.64 8.53
CA GLU A 52 19.80 0.29 8.81
C GLU A 52 19.48 1.74 8.41
N LEU A 53 18.28 2.20 8.74
CA LEU A 53 17.86 3.55 8.39
C LEU A 53 18.68 4.60 9.13
N PRO A 54 19.09 5.69 8.46
CA PRO A 54 19.90 6.76 9.07
C PRO A 54 19.08 7.67 9.99
N TYR A 55 18.01 7.16 10.59
CA TYR A 55 17.11 7.90 11.47
C TYR A 55 16.99 7.20 12.81
N SER A 56 16.82 8.00 13.88
CA SER A 56 16.56 7.45 15.20
C SER A 56 15.18 6.78 15.28
N SER A 57 15.02 5.87 16.23
CA SER A 57 13.74 5.21 16.48
C SER A 57 12.62 6.22 16.77
N ALA A 58 12.94 7.30 17.50
CA ALA A 58 11.98 8.38 17.77
C ALA A 58 11.56 9.12 16.51
N THR A 59 12.49 9.40 15.61
CA THR A 59 12.19 10.03 14.31
C THR A 59 11.29 9.14 13.46
N ILE A 60 11.62 7.86 13.37
CA ILE A 60 10.81 6.89 12.64
C ILE A 60 9.38 6.82 13.20
N ARG A 61 9.25 6.77 14.52
CA ARG A 61 7.95 6.77 15.21
C ARG A 61 7.14 8.02 14.90
N ASN A 62 7.76 9.20 14.88
CA ASN A 62 7.10 10.45 14.54
C ASN A 62 6.59 10.44 13.09
N GLU A 63 7.39 9.94 12.16
CA GLU A 63 6.97 9.81 10.77
C GLU A 63 5.86 8.76 10.60
N MET A 64 5.90 7.67 11.35
CA MET A 64 4.81 6.69 11.38
C MET A 64 3.50 7.30 11.88
N SER A 65 3.56 8.15 12.89
CA SER A 65 2.38 8.87 13.40
C SER A 65 1.79 9.81 12.36
N LYS A 66 2.63 10.51 11.62
CA LYS A 66 2.18 11.37 10.52
C LYS A 66 1.55 10.57 9.39
N LEU A 67 2.14 9.43 9.04
CA LEU A 67 1.57 8.52 8.03
C LEU A 67 0.21 7.96 8.48
N GLU A 68 0.04 7.69 9.76
CA GLU A 68 -1.24 7.28 10.35
C GLU A 68 -2.29 8.40 10.23
N GLU A 69 -1.93 9.64 10.58
CA GLU A 69 -2.82 10.82 10.44
C GLU A 69 -3.25 11.04 8.98
N LEU A 70 -2.35 10.79 8.03
CA LEU A 70 -2.64 10.88 6.60
C LEU A 70 -3.49 9.71 6.08
N GLY A 71 -3.71 8.69 6.90
CA GLY A 71 -4.52 7.52 6.57
C GLY A 71 -3.80 6.42 5.82
N PHE A 72 -2.46 6.45 5.73
CA PHE A 72 -1.68 5.40 5.08
C PHE A 72 -1.37 4.21 5.99
N LEU A 73 -1.34 4.43 7.29
CA LEU A 73 -1.09 3.40 8.30
C LEU A 73 -2.24 3.35 9.30
N VAL A 74 -2.42 2.18 9.91
CA VAL A 74 -3.40 1.95 10.97
C VAL A 74 -2.68 1.38 12.19
N LYS A 75 -3.05 1.86 13.37
CA LYS A 75 -2.54 1.34 14.62
C LYS A 75 -3.29 0.06 15.01
N THR A 76 -2.53 -0.96 15.42
CA THR A 76 -3.13 -2.21 15.91
C THR A 76 -3.43 -2.11 17.42
N HIS A 77 -4.38 -2.93 17.90
CA HIS A 77 -4.83 -2.88 19.28
C HIS A 77 -3.80 -3.35 20.32
N THR A 78 -2.83 -4.15 19.90
CA THR A 78 -1.96 -4.91 20.82
C THR A 78 -0.54 -4.41 20.95
N SER A 79 -0.10 -3.46 20.10
CA SER A 79 1.29 -2.98 20.12
C SER A 79 1.43 -1.58 19.56
N SER A 80 2.61 -1.00 19.74
CA SER A 80 2.99 0.26 19.09
C SER A 80 3.26 0.10 17.58
N GLY A 81 3.11 -1.10 17.03
CA GLY A 81 3.28 -1.39 15.61
C GLY A 81 2.18 -0.82 14.74
N ARG A 82 2.49 -0.63 13.48
CA ARG A 82 1.57 -0.13 12.46
C ARG A 82 1.44 -1.12 11.31
N VAL A 83 0.25 -1.15 10.72
CA VAL A 83 -0.01 -1.92 9.50
C VAL A 83 -0.45 -0.98 8.40
N PRO A 84 -0.18 -1.29 7.12
CA PRO A 84 -0.68 -0.48 6.03
C PRO A 84 -2.21 -0.50 5.96
N SER A 85 -2.82 0.67 5.71
CA SER A 85 -4.24 0.74 5.44
C SER A 85 -4.53 0.35 3.98
N LYS A 86 -5.80 0.18 3.63
CA LYS A 86 -6.22 -0.05 2.24
C LYS A 86 -5.72 1.07 1.31
N LYS A 87 -5.85 2.31 1.75
CA LYS A 87 -5.31 3.49 1.06
C LYS A 87 -3.79 3.42 0.91
N GLY A 88 -3.10 2.95 1.96
CA GLY A 88 -1.66 2.77 1.96
C GLY A 88 -1.19 1.74 0.93
N TYR A 89 -1.83 0.58 0.87
CA TYR A 89 -1.53 -0.44 -0.15
C TYR A 89 -1.73 0.08 -1.56
N TYR A 90 -2.82 0.76 -1.79
CA TYR A 90 -3.12 1.35 -3.09
C TYR A 90 -2.04 2.34 -3.51
N TYR A 91 -1.61 3.20 -2.59
CA TYR A 91 -0.53 4.15 -2.82
C TYR A 91 0.80 3.44 -3.12
N TYR A 92 1.14 2.42 -2.35
CA TYR A 92 2.37 1.65 -2.54
C TYR A 92 2.41 1.00 -3.92
N VAL A 93 1.35 0.30 -4.30
CA VAL A 93 1.27 -0.40 -5.59
C VAL A 93 1.39 0.57 -6.76
N ASN A 94 0.74 1.74 -6.66
CA ASN A 94 0.69 2.69 -7.77
C ASN A 94 1.89 3.64 -7.84
N THR A 95 2.62 3.81 -6.74
CA THR A 95 3.65 4.84 -6.64
C THR A 95 5.03 4.28 -6.34
N LEU A 96 5.13 3.42 -5.35
CA LEU A 96 6.41 2.98 -4.80
C LEU A 96 6.87 1.63 -5.34
N LEU A 97 5.93 0.80 -5.77
CA LEU A 97 6.26 -0.44 -6.46
C LEU A 97 6.76 -0.09 -7.87
N GLN A 98 8.01 0.33 -7.95
CA GLN A 98 8.65 0.60 -9.23
C GLN A 98 8.87 -0.71 -9.97
N PRO A 99 8.42 -0.79 -11.20
CA PRO A 99 8.62 -1.99 -12.00
C PRO A 99 10.03 -2.01 -12.61
N ASN A 100 11.01 -2.38 -11.84
CA ASN A 100 12.21 -3.02 -12.39
C ASN A 100 11.91 -4.50 -12.67
N VAL A 101 10.66 -4.79 -12.87
CA VAL A 101 10.18 -6.11 -13.20
C VAL A 101 10.20 -6.20 -14.72
N ASP A 102 10.91 -7.16 -15.22
CA ASP A 102 10.93 -7.53 -16.63
C ASP A 102 9.49 -7.49 -17.18
N GLU A 103 9.31 -6.93 -18.37
CA GLU A 103 8.00 -6.76 -19.01
C GLU A 103 7.20 -8.07 -19.04
N GLN A 104 7.91 -9.21 -19.13
CA GLN A 104 7.30 -10.53 -19.08
C GLN A 104 6.64 -10.83 -17.73
N VAL A 105 7.29 -10.47 -16.63
CA VAL A 105 6.75 -10.68 -15.28
C VAL A 105 5.58 -9.73 -15.02
N LYS A 106 5.63 -8.52 -15.53
CA LYS A 106 4.49 -7.58 -15.50
C LYS A 106 3.25 -8.18 -16.17
N ASN A 107 3.43 -8.75 -17.35
CA ASN A 107 2.33 -9.37 -18.09
C ASN A 107 1.78 -10.61 -17.38
N GLN A 108 2.65 -11.43 -16.77
CA GLN A 108 2.24 -12.58 -15.98
C GLN A 108 1.45 -12.16 -14.74
N VAL A 109 1.93 -11.15 -14.00
CA VAL A 109 1.25 -10.62 -12.82
C VAL A 109 -0.08 -9.99 -13.21
N ALA A 110 -0.13 -9.22 -14.30
CA ALA A 110 -1.37 -8.64 -14.80
C ALA A 110 -2.39 -9.70 -15.21
N THR A 111 -1.96 -10.81 -15.81
CA THR A 111 -2.81 -11.95 -16.17
C THR A 111 -3.37 -12.63 -14.92
N ILE A 112 -2.54 -12.88 -13.92
CA ILE A 112 -2.95 -13.51 -12.65
C ILE A 112 -3.97 -12.63 -11.93
N PHE A 113 -3.73 -11.33 -11.84
CA PHE A 113 -4.67 -10.38 -11.23
C PHE A 113 -5.97 -10.26 -11.99
N SER A 114 -5.93 -10.30 -13.33
CA SER A 114 -7.12 -10.29 -14.17
C SER A 114 -7.98 -11.53 -13.90
N ASP A 115 -7.39 -12.70 -13.87
CA ASP A 115 -8.09 -13.96 -13.59
C ASP A 115 -8.66 -13.98 -12.17
N THR A 116 -7.90 -13.53 -11.19
CA THR A 116 -8.37 -13.43 -9.80
C THR A 116 -9.51 -12.42 -9.67
N HIS A 117 -9.44 -11.30 -10.39
CA HIS A 117 -10.50 -10.29 -10.40
C HIS A 117 -11.79 -10.81 -11.05
N GLN A 118 -11.68 -11.58 -12.12
CA GLN A 118 -12.83 -12.22 -12.75
C GLN A 118 -13.46 -13.27 -11.82
N SER A 119 -12.68 -14.08 -11.15
CA SER A 119 -13.16 -15.05 -10.18
C SER A 119 -13.88 -14.39 -8.99
N LEU A 120 -13.34 -13.30 -8.46
CA LEU A 120 -13.95 -12.53 -7.38
C LEU A 120 -15.27 -11.88 -7.84
N ASN A 121 -15.28 -11.30 -9.02
CA ASN A 121 -16.50 -10.70 -9.58
C ASN A 121 -17.60 -11.74 -9.83
N SER A 122 -17.24 -12.93 -10.29
CA SER A 122 -18.16 -14.05 -10.45
C SER A 122 -18.75 -14.51 -9.11
N LEU A 123 -17.92 -14.64 -8.08
CA LEU A 123 -18.36 -15.01 -6.73
C LEU A 123 -19.26 -13.92 -6.10
N ILE A 124 -18.93 -12.66 -6.30
CA ILE A 124 -19.75 -11.54 -5.82
C ILE A 124 -21.10 -11.51 -6.53
N LYS A 125 -21.14 -11.75 -7.85
CA LYS A 125 -22.39 -11.84 -8.61
C LYS A 125 -23.26 -13.00 -8.14
N GLU A 126 -22.70 -14.19 -7.97
CA GLU A 126 -23.42 -15.35 -7.44
C GLU A 126 -23.98 -15.09 -6.04
N SER A 127 -23.21 -14.47 -5.16
CA SER A 127 -23.66 -14.09 -3.82
C SER A 127 -24.77 -13.04 -3.86
N CYS A 128 -24.71 -12.08 -4.76
CA CYS A 128 -25.77 -11.09 -4.95
C CYS A 128 -27.05 -11.72 -5.53
N ASP A 129 -26.93 -12.62 -6.49
CA ASP A 129 -28.07 -13.33 -7.07
C ASP A 129 -28.78 -14.23 -6.04
N ILE A 130 -28.04 -14.89 -5.17
CA ILE A 130 -28.57 -15.69 -4.07
C ILE A 130 -29.29 -14.80 -3.03
N THR A 131 -28.83 -13.59 -2.81
CA THR A 131 -29.40 -12.65 -1.85
C THR A 131 -30.70 -12.01 -2.37
N ILE A 132 -30.87 -11.91 -3.67
CA ILE A 132 -32.06 -11.33 -4.32
C ILE A 132 -33.20 -12.36 -4.46
N GLN A 133 -32.89 -13.63 -4.39
CA GLN A 133 -33.88 -14.71 -4.41
C GLN A 133 -34.45 -15.01 -3.02
#